data_2ed845bbd47ccb663441c1ce46f7e4ce
#
_entry.id   2ed845bbd47ccb663441c1ce46f7e4ce
#
_cell.length_a   1.000
_cell.length_b   1.000
_cell.length_c   1.000
_cell.angle_alpha   90.00
_cell.angle_beta   90.00
_cell.angle_gamma   90.00
#
_symmetry.space_group_name_H-M   'P 1'
#
loop_
_entity.id
_entity.type
_entity.pdbx_description
1 polymer ?
#
loop_
_entity_poly.entity_id
_entity_poly.type
_entity_poly.pdbx_seq_one_letter_code
_entity_poly.pdbx_strand_id
1 'polypeptide(L)'
;MKKFKILHIADLHIRHNARLFYSTGKKLNNGFILNGHNVINISDRDVTNQNKNIFDIGSRKLLYKVIKQNIENFKPDIILMGHVDRINYETFYNLKQRYSSIRFSQWFLDPLNKNGPDFQKNKDRFYLKYQFCDTNFITTAVDALDFVSPNKTFFIPNPIDPSIDTYRNYQSNKPIDLFLAISHGQHRGTLKHDFIDDRVNLIKKISKKISSNIFGYKKNPVWGQKFFDELNNCSMALNLSRGKPIKHYSSDRIASLMGNGLLTFIHEDYKYSDFFNLDELVTFKNINDLNKKLVFFKKNKTLLKKIAKKGCEKAHKIFNNQIIADFIVRKTMQIKFNNKYSWFND
;
A
#
# COMPACT_ATOMS: atom_id res chain seq x y z
N MET A 1 21.42 -3.39 -14.94
CA MET A 1 21.60 -2.68 -13.64
C MET A 1 22.49 -3.52 -12.72
N LYS A 2 23.32 -2.89 -11.86
CA LYS A 2 24.07 -3.59 -10.80
C LYS A 2 23.08 -4.34 -9.89
N LYS A 3 23.40 -5.58 -9.54
CA LYS A 3 22.61 -6.42 -8.64
C LYS A 3 23.02 -6.15 -7.20
N PHE A 4 22.05 -6.07 -6.31
CA PHE A 4 22.26 -5.79 -4.89
C PHE A 4 21.71 -6.90 -4.03
N LYS A 5 22.28 -7.07 -2.84
CA LYS A 5 21.77 -7.90 -1.76
C LYS A 5 20.85 -7.07 -0.86
N ILE A 6 19.60 -7.43 -0.76
CA ILE A 6 18.59 -6.68 -0.02
C ILE A 6 18.07 -7.53 1.14
N LEU A 7 18.26 -7.06 2.37
CA LEU A 7 17.59 -7.60 3.53
C LEU A 7 16.27 -6.83 3.73
N HIS A 8 15.16 -7.44 3.36
CA HIS A 8 13.83 -6.84 3.46
C HIS A 8 13.15 -7.28 4.76
N ILE A 9 13.01 -6.35 5.71
CA ILE A 9 12.37 -6.58 7.00
C ILE A 9 10.97 -5.96 6.94
N ALA A 10 9.93 -6.78 6.95
CA ALA A 10 8.54 -6.32 6.86
C ALA A 10 7.58 -7.38 7.42
N ASP A 11 6.35 -6.99 7.76
CA ASP A 11 5.31 -7.95 8.08
C ASP A 11 4.91 -8.72 6.81
N LEU A 12 5.34 -9.97 6.71
CA LEU A 12 5.03 -10.86 5.58
C LEU A 12 3.75 -11.69 5.81
N HIS A 13 3.13 -11.52 6.98
CA HIS A 13 1.82 -12.06 7.31
C HIS A 13 1.70 -13.59 7.31
N ILE A 14 2.79 -14.33 7.58
CA ILE A 14 2.79 -15.80 7.68
C ILE A 14 1.77 -16.26 8.74
N ARG A 15 1.71 -15.56 9.90
CA ARG A 15 0.74 -15.79 10.98
C ARG A 15 -0.73 -15.64 10.56
N HIS A 16 -1.00 -15.14 9.39
CA HIS A 16 -2.36 -14.96 8.85
C HIS A 16 -2.74 -16.03 7.83
N ASN A 17 -1.98 -17.14 7.72
CA ASN A 17 -2.29 -18.28 6.88
C ASN A 17 -2.63 -17.85 5.44
N ALA A 18 -1.71 -17.12 4.81
CA ALA A 18 -1.79 -16.58 3.46
C ALA A 18 -2.91 -15.55 3.18
N ARG A 19 -3.74 -15.15 4.15
CA ARG A 19 -4.83 -14.17 3.92
C ARG A 19 -4.37 -12.83 3.35
N LEU A 20 -3.10 -12.48 3.50
CA LEU A 20 -2.52 -11.22 3.03
C LEU A 20 -1.39 -11.45 2.02
N PHE A 21 -1.50 -12.50 1.18
CA PHE A 21 -0.52 -12.83 0.16
C PHE A 21 -0.29 -11.70 -0.85
N TYR A 22 -1.24 -10.77 -0.97
CA TYR A 22 -1.22 -9.61 -1.85
C TYR A 22 -0.75 -8.31 -1.15
N SER A 23 -0.14 -8.41 0.03
CA SER A 23 0.35 -7.24 0.76
C SER A 23 1.43 -6.48 0.01
N THR A 24 1.53 -5.18 0.25
CA THR A 24 2.54 -4.31 -0.37
C THR A 24 3.96 -4.82 -0.17
N GLY A 25 4.29 -5.32 1.04
CA GLY A 25 5.60 -5.92 1.30
C GLY A 25 5.91 -7.10 0.38
N LYS A 26 4.92 -7.95 0.11
CA LYS A 26 5.06 -9.08 -0.83
C LYS A 26 5.23 -8.62 -2.26
N LYS A 27 4.41 -7.67 -2.71
CA LYS A 27 4.49 -7.10 -4.07
C LYS A 27 5.84 -6.41 -4.32
N LEU A 28 6.35 -5.63 -3.36
CA LEU A 28 7.68 -5.02 -3.44
C LEU A 28 8.78 -6.07 -3.50
N ASN A 29 8.68 -7.10 -2.67
CA ASN A 29 9.64 -8.21 -2.67
C ASN A 29 9.73 -8.90 -4.04
N ASN A 30 8.57 -9.20 -4.65
CA ASN A 30 8.52 -9.74 -6.01
C ASN A 30 9.20 -8.78 -7.01
N GLY A 31 8.96 -7.48 -6.90
CA GLY A 31 9.59 -6.47 -7.74
C GLY A 31 11.12 -6.46 -7.63
N PHE A 32 11.68 -6.58 -6.43
CA PHE A 32 13.14 -6.67 -6.25
C PHE A 32 13.72 -7.93 -6.89
N ILE A 33 13.09 -9.09 -6.70
CA ILE A 33 13.52 -10.37 -7.26
C ILE A 33 13.46 -10.33 -8.80
N LEU A 34 12.36 -9.82 -9.37
CA LEU A 34 12.18 -9.70 -10.81
C LEU A 34 13.18 -8.73 -11.45
N ASN A 35 13.68 -7.73 -10.71
CA ASN A 35 14.79 -6.88 -11.13
C ASN A 35 16.16 -7.57 -10.98
N GLY A 36 16.18 -8.82 -10.50
CA GLY A 36 17.37 -9.67 -10.37
C GLY A 36 18.23 -9.33 -9.15
N HIS A 37 17.68 -8.69 -8.13
CA HIS A 37 18.35 -8.53 -6.84
C HIS A 37 18.28 -9.84 -6.04
N ASN A 38 19.27 -10.06 -5.17
CA ASN A 38 19.24 -11.15 -4.21
C ASN A 38 18.54 -10.65 -2.93
N VAL A 39 17.43 -11.28 -2.54
CA VAL A 39 16.57 -10.78 -1.46
C VAL A 39 16.39 -11.83 -0.39
N ILE A 40 16.69 -11.48 0.86
CA ILE A 40 16.31 -12.24 2.06
C ILE A 40 15.24 -11.46 2.81
N ASN A 41 14.24 -12.18 3.32
CA ASN A 41 13.10 -11.61 4.02
C ASN A 41 13.11 -11.99 5.50
N ILE A 42 12.84 -11.01 6.38
CA ILE A 42 12.55 -11.26 7.79
C ILE A 42 11.17 -10.66 8.09
N SER A 43 10.25 -11.49 8.57
CA SER A 43 8.97 -11.02 9.08
C SER A 43 9.07 -10.77 10.59
N ASP A 44 9.19 -9.50 10.98
CA ASP A 44 9.36 -9.11 12.38
C ASP A 44 8.24 -9.62 13.29
N ARG A 45 7.01 -9.52 12.83
CA ARG A 45 5.84 -9.95 13.60
C ARG A 45 5.67 -11.47 13.64
N ASP A 46 6.07 -12.17 12.59
CA ASP A 46 5.97 -13.63 12.56
C ASP A 46 7.04 -14.25 13.47
N VAL A 47 8.29 -13.75 13.41
CA VAL A 47 9.37 -14.15 14.32
C VAL A 47 8.97 -13.97 15.78
N THR A 48 8.41 -12.79 16.14
CA THR A 48 8.03 -12.50 17.52
C THR A 48 6.80 -13.26 17.99
N ASN A 49 5.86 -13.60 17.10
CA ASN A 49 4.64 -14.32 17.50
C ASN A 49 4.84 -15.84 17.62
N GLN A 50 5.74 -16.42 16.82
CA GLN A 50 6.01 -17.86 16.84
C GLN A 50 6.93 -18.27 17.99
N ASN A 51 7.73 -17.35 18.52
CA ASN A 51 8.76 -17.62 19.51
C ASN A 51 8.50 -16.89 20.85
N LYS A 52 7.29 -16.94 21.34
CA LYS A 52 6.94 -16.34 22.64
C LYS A 52 7.68 -17.07 23.76
N ASN A 53 8.51 -16.33 24.50
CA ASN A 53 9.27 -16.83 25.63
C ASN A 53 9.06 -15.88 26.84
N ILE A 54 8.87 -16.46 28.03
CA ILE A 54 8.72 -15.70 29.27
C ILE A 54 9.96 -14.88 29.64
N PHE A 55 11.15 -15.31 29.22
CA PHE A 55 12.43 -14.63 29.44
C PHE A 55 12.77 -13.57 28.38
N ASP A 56 11.98 -13.47 27.29
CA ASP A 56 12.13 -12.49 26.23
C ASP A 56 10.76 -11.92 25.87
N ILE A 57 10.28 -10.99 26.70
CA ILE A 57 8.96 -10.35 26.54
C ILE A 57 8.85 -9.72 25.15
N GLY A 58 7.94 -10.28 24.33
CA GLY A 58 7.74 -9.89 22.93
C GLY A 58 8.83 -10.36 21.97
N SER A 59 9.68 -11.33 22.38
CA SER A 59 10.73 -11.97 21.55
C SER A 59 11.66 -10.98 20.83
N ARG A 60 11.95 -9.86 21.47
CA ARG A 60 12.75 -8.77 20.87
C ARG A 60 14.23 -9.12 20.78
N LYS A 61 14.78 -9.80 21.81
CA LYS A 61 16.18 -10.28 21.82
C LYS A 61 16.41 -11.30 20.71
N LEU A 62 15.44 -12.22 20.53
CA LEU A 62 15.48 -13.19 19.45
C LEU A 62 15.42 -12.50 18.08
N LEU A 63 14.49 -11.54 17.87
CA LEU A 63 14.38 -10.81 16.63
C LEU A 63 15.70 -10.07 16.29
N TYR A 64 16.31 -9.40 17.28
CA TYR A 64 17.60 -8.76 17.11
C TYR A 64 18.70 -9.75 16.71
N LYS A 65 18.77 -10.91 17.39
CA LYS A 65 19.71 -11.99 17.05
C LYS A 65 19.52 -12.48 15.62
N VAL A 66 18.27 -12.73 15.20
CA VAL A 66 17.94 -13.16 13.83
C VAL A 66 18.39 -12.11 12.81
N ILE A 67 18.07 -10.83 13.03
CA ILE A 67 18.47 -9.76 12.11
C ILE A 67 20.01 -9.71 12.01
N LYS A 68 20.71 -9.69 13.15
CA LYS A 68 22.18 -9.63 13.21
C LYS A 68 22.83 -10.80 12.46
N GLN A 69 22.40 -12.03 12.72
CA GLN A 69 22.93 -13.22 12.04
C GLN A 69 22.69 -13.18 10.52
N ASN A 70 21.51 -12.70 10.08
CA ASN A 70 21.23 -12.53 8.65
C ASN A 70 22.15 -11.45 8.03
N ILE A 71 22.41 -10.35 8.72
CA ILE A 71 23.36 -9.32 8.24
C ILE A 71 24.77 -9.93 8.11
N GLU A 72 25.24 -10.64 9.12
CA GLU A 72 26.60 -11.22 9.15
C GLU A 72 26.82 -12.30 8.08
N ASN A 73 25.81 -13.15 7.85
CA ASN A 73 25.89 -14.22 6.87
C ASN A 73 25.63 -13.75 5.44
N PHE A 74 24.65 -12.88 5.25
CA PHE A 74 24.22 -12.44 3.93
C PHE A 74 25.01 -11.25 3.41
N LYS A 75 25.50 -10.36 4.30
CA LYS A 75 26.21 -9.10 3.98
C LYS A 75 25.41 -8.27 2.98
N PRO A 76 24.22 -7.76 3.38
CA PRO A 76 23.37 -7.00 2.49
C PRO A 76 23.98 -5.64 2.13
N ASP A 77 23.70 -5.14 0.93
CA ASP A 77 23.99 -3.75 0.52
C ASP A 77 22.93 -2.80 1.09
N ILE A 78 21.68 -3.30 1.21
CA ILE A 78 20.52 -2.53 1.65
C ILE A 78 19.77 -3.29 2.73
N ILE A 79 19.42 -2.60 3.81
CA ILE A 79 18.39 -3.03 4.75
C ILE A 79 17.14 -2.17 4.49
N LEU A 80 16.11 -2.79 3.90
CA LEU A 80 14.85 -2.15 3.62
C LEU A 80 13.80 -2.54 4.66
N MET A 81 13.21 -1.56 5.34
CA MET A 81 12.25 -1.77 6.41
C MET A 81 10.84 -1.32 6.00
N GLY A 82 9.86 -2.22 6.12
CA GLY A 82 8.45 -1.85 6.02
C GLY A 82 7.87 -1.40 7.36
N HIS A 83 6.62 -1.79 7.61
CA HIS A 83 5.98 -1.60 8.93
C HIS A 83 6.60 -2.54 9.97
N VAL A 84 7.77 -2.17 10.48
CA VAL A 84 8.54 -2.93 11.47
C VAL A 84 8.23 -2.38 12.85
N ASP A 85 7.20 -2.93 13.51
CA ASP A 85 6.69 -2.42 14.78
C ASP A 85 7.29 -3.13 16.01
N ARG A 86 8.08 -4.18 15.80
CA ARG A 86 8.65 -5.00 16.87
C ARG A 86 10.08 -4.65 17.23
N ILE A 87 10.72 -3.81 16.44
CA ILE A 87 12.08 -3.33 16.69
C ILE A 87 11.97 -1.97 17.38
N ASN A 88 12.70 -1.80 18.51
CA ASN A 88 12.75 -0.53 19.23
C ASN A 88 13.87 0.39 18.72
N TYR A 89 13.88 1.63 19.22
CA TYR A 89 14.86 2.64 18.88
C TYR A 89 16.31 2.17 19.10
N GLU A 90 16.61 1.64 20.30
CA GLU A 90 17.95 1.19 20.68
C GLU A 90 18.49 0.12 19.72
N THR A 91 17.64 -0.82 19.32
CA THR A 91 18.03 -1.84 18.35
C THR A 91 18.40 -1.22 16.99
N PHE A 92 17.62 -0.24 16.50
CA PHE A 92 17.96 0.45 15.26
C PHE A 92 19.25 1.26 15.38
N TYR A 93 19.43 1.97 16.49
CA TYR A 93 20.65 2.71 16.76
C TYR A 93 21.88 1.78 16.74
N ASN A 94 21.86 0.71 17.47
CA ASN A 94 22.96 -0.26 17.54
C ASN A 94 23.25 -0.92 16.18
N LEU A 95 22.22 -1.25 15.41
CA LEU A 95 22.40 -1.79 14.06
C LEU A 95 23.05 -0.76 13.13
N LYS A 96 22.61 0.51 13.14
CA LYS A 96 23.17 1.55 12.28
C LYS A 96 24.62 1.88 12.64
N GLN A 97 24.94 1.92 13.93
CA GLN A 97 26.32 2.15 14.39
C GLN A 97 27.24 0.99 13.97
N ARG A 98 26.80 -0.24 14.19
CA ARG A 98 27.60 -1.44 13.89
C ARG A 98 27.80 -1.68 12.39
N TYR A 99 26.80 -1.36 11.56
CA TYR A 99 26.79 -1.65 10.13
C TYR A 99 26.65 -0.36 9.30
N SER A 100 27.51 0.63 9.58
CA SER A 100 27.46 1.97 8.97
C SER A 100 27.64 1.99 7.45
N SER A 101 28.31 0.98 6.88
CA SER A 101 28.48 0.83 5.43
C SER A 101 27.21 0.35 4.70
N ILE A 102 26.26 -0.23 5.42
CA ILE A 102 25.00 -0.69 4.81
C ILE A 102 24.04 0.49 4.68
N ARG A 103 23.35 0.58 3.55
CA ARG A 103 22.29 1.57 3.35
C ARG A 103 20.99 1.12 4.02
N PHE A 104 20.42 2.00 4.84
CA PHE A 104 19.14 1.76 5.53
C PHE A 104 18.05 2.57 4.85
N SER A 105 16.93 1.92 4.54
CA SER A 105 15.75 2.60 3.99
C SER A 105 14.46 2.04 4.57
N GLN A 106 13.38 2.81 4.47
CA GLN A 106 12.05 2.36 4.88
C GLN A 106 10.99 2.72 3.84
N TRP A 107 9.92 1.92 3.81
CA TRP A 107 8.67 2.29 3.18
C TRP A 107 7.53 2.31 4.20
N PHE A 108 6.59 3.26 4.04
CA PHE A 108 5.50 3.48 4.97
C PHE A 108 4.20 3.82 4.24
N LEU A 109 3.13 3.08 4.54
CA LEU A 109 1.87 3.12 3.80
C LEU A 109 0.73 3.80 4.55
N ASP A 110 0.84 3.96 5.87
CA ASP A 110 -0.25 4.56 6.64
C ASP A 110 -0.31 6.07 6.39
N PRO A 111 -1.51 6.68 6.48
CA PRO A 111 -1.66 8.11 6.20
C PRO A 111 -0.87 8.96 7.18
N LEU A 112 -0.10 9.91 6.66
CA LEU A 112 0.64 10.91 7.43
C LEU A 112 -0.08 12.26 7.43
N ASN A 113 -1.40 12.22 7.49
CA ASN A 113 -2.27 13.40 7.45
C ASN A 113 -2.50 13.96 8.87
N LYS A 114 -2.06 15.20 9.13
CA LYS A 114 -2.26 15.90 10.43
C LYS A 114 -3.72 15.93 10.88
N ASN A 115 -4.64 16.04 9.93
CA ASN A 115 -6.07 16.06 10.20
C ASN A 115 -6.70 14.65 10.18
N GLY A 116 -5.88 13.61 10.11
CA GLY A 116 -6.34 12.22 10.08
C GLY A 116 -6.45 11.61 11.48
N PRO A 117 -7.32 10.62 11.66
CA PRO A 117 -7.65 10.07 12.98
C PRO A 117 -6.50 9.31 13.66
N ASP A 118 -5.49 8.87 12.91
CA ASP A 118 -4.36 8.08 13.43
C ASP A 118 -3.01 8.82 13.26
N PHE A 119 -3.03 10.14 13.06
CA PHE A 119 -1.84 10.89 12.68
C PHE A 119 -0.66 10.69 13.64
N GLN A 120 -0.86 10.99 14.93
CA GLN A 120 0.24 10.93 15.91
C GLN A 120 0.85 9.53 15.95
N LYS A 121 0.03 8.51 16.05
CA LYS A 121 0.48 7.11 16.05
C LYS A 121 1.26 6.74 14.78
N ASN A 122 0.78 7.15 13.61
CA ASN A 122 1.44 6.87 12.34
C ASN A 122 2.76 7.65 12.22
N LYS A 123 2.77 8.90 12.67
CA LYS A 123 3.96 9.73 12.72
C LYS A 123 5.03 9.11 13.63
N ASP A 124 4.68 8.69 14.85
CA ASP A 124 5.61 8.07 15.79
C ASP A 124 6.23 6.78 15.23
N ARG A 125 5.40 5.92 14.60
CA ARG A 125 5.87 4.71 13.93
C ARG A 125 6.79 5.00 12.74
N PHE A 126 6.51 6.03 11.97
CA PHE A 126 7.35 6.48 10.87
C PHE A 126 8.67 7.04 11.39
N TYR A 127 8.61 7.92 12.40
CA TYR A 127 9.78 8.60 12.95
C TYR A 127 10.72 7.66 13.71
N LEU A 128 10.22 6.59 14.29
CA LEU A 128 11.06 5.58 14.95
C LEU A 128 12.23 5.12 14.08
N LYS A 129 12.03 5.05 12.76
CA LYS A 129 13.04 4.60 11.78
C LYS A 129 13.65 5.75 10.98
N TYR A 130 12.91 6.84 10.83
CA TYR A 130 13.21 7.95 9.94
C TYR A 130 14.64 8.50 10.09
N GLN A 131 15.10 8.65 11.30
CA GLN A 131 16.42 9.20 11.59
C GLN A 131 17.58 8.27 11.21
N PHE A 132 17.35 6.96 11.21
CA PHE A 132 18.36 5.96 10.87
C PHE A 132 18.39 5.63 9.37
N CYS A 133 17.36 6.00 8.65
CA CYS A 133 17.24 5.72 7.24
C CYS A 133 17.95 6.78 6.38
N ASP A 134 18.74 6.31 5.42
CA ASP A 134 19.33 7.13 4.37
C ASP A 134 18.23 7.65 3.43
N THR A 135 17.19 6.84 3.18
CA THR A 135 16.02 7.20 2.38
C THR A 135 14.71 6.68 2.97
N ASN A 136 13.64 7.41 2.74
CA ASN A 136 12.29 7.08 3.22
C ASN A 136 11.29 7.14 2.08
N PHE A 137 10.46 6.11 1.92
CA PHE A 137 9.46 6.02 0.87
C PHE A 137 8.07 6.02 1.49
N ILE A 138 7.21 6.91 1.05
CA ILE A 138 5.86 7.11 1.61
C ILE A 138 4.80 7.16 0.52
N THR A 139 3.57 6.82 0.85
CA THR A 139 2.42 6.89 -0.08
C THR A 139 1.63 8.19 0.02
N THR A 140 2.16 9.19 0.70
CA THR A 140 1.63 10.55 0.77
C THR A 140 2.56 11.49 0.02
N ALA A 141 2.05 12.46 -0.71
CA ALA A 141 2.88 13.47 -1.38
C ALA A 141 3.79 14.19 -0.38
N VAL A 142 5.08 14.29 -0.68
CA VAL A 142 6.09 14.86 0.24
C VAL A 142 5.82 16.34 0.49
N ASP A 143 5.39 17.08 -0.53
CA ASP A 143 5.03 18.51 -0.47
C ASP A 143 3.74 18.79 0.35
N ALA A 144 2.98 17.77 0.69
CA ALA A 144 1.84 17.87 1.61
C ALA A 144 2.23 17.71 3.10
N LEU A 145 3.52 17.48 3.39
CA LEU A 145 4.03 17.22 4.74
C LEU A 145 5.10 18.25 5.12
N ASP A 146 4.96 18.85 6.30
CA ASP A 146 5.89 19.86 6.83
C ASP A 146 6.92 19.31 7.83
N PHE A 147 6.91 18.01 8.07
CA PHE A 147 7.73 17.36 9.08
C PHE A 147 8.70 16.32 8.52
N VAL A 148 8.90 16.27 7.20
CA VAL A 148 9.85 15.38 6.54
C VAL A 148 10.81 16.18 5.66
N SER A 149 12.05 15.71 5.53
CA SER A 149 13.01 16.32 4.62
C SER A 149 12.79 15.79 3.19
N PRO A 150 12.59 16.68 2.19
CA PRO A 150 12.43 16.27 0.79
C PRO A 150 13.70 15.63 0.21
N ASN A 151 14.88 15.91 0.79
CA ASN A 151 16.15 15.35 0.31
C ASN A 151 16.30 13.85 0.60
N LYS A 152 15.56 13.30 1.57
CA LYS A 152 15.62 11.88 1.93
C LYS A 152 14.25 11.21 2.02
N THR A 153 13.18 11.89 1.59
CA THR A 153 11.82 11.34 1.60
C THR A 153 11.23 11.42 0.20
N PHE A 154 10.71 10.31 -0.29
CA PHE A 154 10.21 10.19 -1.66
C PHE A 154 8.82 9.56 -1.66
N PHE A 155 7.94 10.10 -2.50
CA PHE A 155 6.66 9.47 -2.75
C PHE A 155 6.85 8.19 -3.58
N ILE A 156 6.12 7.14 -3.22
CA ILE A 156 5.92 5.95 -4.05
C ILE A 156 4.43 5.61 -4.11
N PRO A 157 3.91 5.22 -5.27
CA PRO A 157 2.55 4.70 -5.36
C PRO A 157 2.45 3.30 -4.74
N ASN A 158 1.23 2.84 -4.48
CA ASN A 158 1.00 1.45 -4.07
C ASN A 158 1.29 0.49 -5.25
N PRO A 159 2.11 -0.55 -5.06
CA PRO A 159 2.56 -1.40 -6.16
C PRO A 159 1.45 -2.31 -6.70
N ILE A 160 1.37 -2.39 -8.02
CA ILE A 160 0.63 -3.41 -8.75
C ILE A 160 1.58 -4.53 -9.10
N ASP A 161 1.19 -5.75 -8.80
CA ASP A 161 1.97 -6.94 -9.12
C ASP A 161 1.23 -7.78 -10.18
N PRO A 162 1.77 -7.90 -11.40
CA PRO A 162 1.14 -8.65 -12.48
C PRO A 162 0.91 -10.14 -12.17
N SER A 163 1.62 -10.71 -11.19
CA SER A 163 1.41 -12.09 -10.75
C SER A 163 0.26 -12.25 -9.74
N ILE A 164 -0.20 -11.15 -9.15
CA ILE A 164 -1.24 -11.11 -8.12
C ILE A 164 -2.50 -10.42 -8.66
N ASP A 165 -2.34 -9.26 -9.32
CA ASP A 165 -3.44 -8.44 -9.84
C ASP A 165 -3.73 -8.87 -11.29
N THR A 166 -4.32 -10.07 -11.45
CA THR A 166 -4.42 -10.79 -12.74
C THR A 166 -5.75 -10.65 -13.44
N TYR A 167 -6.82 -10.27 -12.72
CA TYR A 167 -8.14 -10.14 -13.32
C TYR A 167 -8.21 -8.96 -14.30
N ARG A 168 -9.13 -9.07 -15.24
CA ARG A 168 -9.43 -8.07 -16.27
C ARG A 168 -10.94 -7.85 -16.31
N ASN A 169 -11.48 -7.28 -15.20
CA ASN A 169 -12.92 -7.17 -14.98
C ASN A 169 -13.67 -6.44 -16.11
N TYR A 170 -12.98 -5.58 -16.84
CA TYR A 170 -13.54 -4.88 -18.00
C TYR A 170 -13.84 -5.81 -19.20
N GLN A 171 -13.33 -7.04 -19.24
CA GLN A 171 -13.53 -7.95 -20.38
C GLN A 171 -14.93 -8.55 -20.42
N SER A 172 -15.63 -8.65 -19.29
CA SER A 172 -16.94 -9.28 -19.20
C SER A 172 -17.96 -8.39 -18.49
N ASN A 173 -19.24 -8.73 -18.60
CA ASN A 173 -20.26 -8.14 -17.76
C ASN A 173 -20.20 -8.76 -16.36
N LYS A 174 -20.37 -7.93 -15.35
CA LYS A 174 -20.32 -8.36 -13.95
C LYS A 174 -21.71 -8.29 -13.33
N PRO A 175 -22.08 -9.23 -12.44
CA PRO A 175 -23.41 -9.26 -11.82
C PRO A 175 -23.62 -8.12 -10.81
N ILE A 176 -22.55 -7.59 -10.22
CA ILE A 176 -22.59 -6.55 -9.20
C ILE A 176 -21.98 -5.26 -9.77
N ASP A 177 -22.61 -4.12 -9.43
CA ASP A 177 -22.13 -2.82 -9.91
C ASP A 177 -20.88 -2.36 -9.16
N LEU A 178 -20.90 -2.39 -7.82
CA LEU A 178 -19.90 -1.72 -6.99
C LEU A 178 -19.25 -2.63 -5.95
N PHE A 179 -17.93 -2.63 -5.90
CA PHE A 179 -17.12 -3.25 -4.85
C PHE A 179 -16.59 -2.20 -3.87
N LEU A 180 -16.70 -2.48 -2.58
CA LEU A 180 -16.05 -1.74 -1.50
C LEU A 180 -15.63 -2.70 -0.40
N ALA A 181 -14.34 -2.79 -0.11
CA ALA A 181 -13.81 -3.51 1.04
C ALA A 181 -13.09 -2.54 1.97
N ILE A 182 -13.55 -2.45 3.20
CA ILE A 182 -12.97 -1.62 4.26
C ILE A 182 -12.77 -2.46 5.52
N SER A 183 -11.92 -1.99 6.42
CA SER A 183 -11.78 -2.55 7.74
C SER A 183 -11.59 -1.44 8.76
N HIS A 184 -12.01 -1.68 9.99
CA HIS A 184 -11.65 -0.81 11.10
C HIS A 184 -10.18 -1.05 11.44
N GLY A 185 -9.32 -0.05 11.32
CA GLY A 185 -7.86 -0.15 11.33
C GLY A 185 -7.27 -1.12 12.36
N GLN A 186 -7.44 -0.87 13.67
CA GLN A 186 -6.79 -1.67 14.71
C GLN A 186 -7.44 -3.04 14.94
N HIS A 187 -8.75 -3.15 14.76
CA HIS A 187 -9.49 -4.36 15.13
C HIS A 187 -9.77 -5.29 13.94
N ARG A 188 -9.43 -4.88 12.72
CA ARG A 188 -9.67 -5.66 11.48
C ARG A 188 -11.07 -6.28 11.41
N GLY A 189 -12.01 -5.70 12.16
CA GLY A 189 -13.39 -6.14 12.28
C GLY A 189 -14.35 -5.27 11.47
N THR A 190 -15.62 -5.59 11.57
CA THR A 190 -16.70 -4.79 11.04
C THR A 190 -16.78 -3.45 11.76
N LEU A 191 -17.07 -2.37 11.02
CA LEU A 191 -17.31 -1.06 11.61
C LEU A 191 -18.53 -1.15 12.55
N LYS A 192 -18.33 -0.90 13.82
CA LYS A 192 -19.36 -1.13 14.84
C LYS A 192 -20.18 0.12 15.16
N HIS A 193 -19.60 1.32 15.03
CA HIS A 193 -20.27 2.56 15.44
C HIS A 193 -19.97 3.72 14.48
N ASP A 194 -21.00 4.50 14.21
CA ASP A 194 -21.03 5.55 13.21
C ASP A 194 -20.14 6.77 13.54
N PHE A 195 -19.87 7.01 14.81
CA PHE A 195 -19.20 8.25 15.25
C PHE A 195 -17.65 8.21 15.14
N ILE A 196 -17.08 7.02 14.95
CA ILE A 196 -15.62 6.83 14.89
C ILE A 196 -15.10 6.78 13.44
N ASP A 197 -15.98 6.56 12.45
CA ASP A 197 -15.58 6.34 11.06
C ASP A 197 -16.49 7.10 10.08
N ASP A 198 -15.96 8.17 9.51
CA ASP A 198 -16.63 9.05 8.55
C ASP A 198 -17.09 8.32 7.27
N ARG A 199 -16.46 7.18 6.94
CA ARG A 199 -16.82 6.37 5.78
C ARG A 199 -18.23 5.80 5.86
N VAL A 200 -18.72 5.51 7.06
CA VAL A 200 -20.07 4.96 7.26
C VAL A 200 -21.15 5.89 6.73
N ASN A 201 -21.00 7.19 7.00
CA ASN A 201 -21.97 8.21 6.52
C ASN A 201 -22.01 8.29 5.00
N LEU A 202 -20.87 8.15 4.33
CA LEU A 202 -20.83 8.09 2.88
C LEU A 202 -21.47 6.81 2.35
N ILE A 203 -21.13 5.65 2.94
CA ILE A 203 -21.65 4.34 2.52
C ILE A 203 -23.18 4.29 2.62
N LYS A 204 -23.77 4.79 3.72
CA LYS A 204 -25.22 4.85 3.91
C LYS A 204 -25.96 5.65 2.82
N LYS A 205 -25.27 6.63 2.20
CA LYS A 205 -25.83 7.51 1.17
C LYS A 205 -25.58 7.00 -0.25
N ILE A 206 -24.90 5.86 -0.46
CA ILE A 206 -24.78 5.26 -1.79
C ILE A 206 -26.16 4.91 -2.32
N SER A 207 -26.41 5.27 -3.58
CA SER A 207 -27.71 5.08 -4.22
C SER A 207 -28.16 3.63 -4.20
N LYS A 208 -29.41 3.39 -3.77
CA LYS A 208 -30.05 2.06 -3.80
C LYS A 208 -30.19 1.47 -5.22
N LYS A 209 -30.03 2.30 -6.25
CA LYS A 209 -30.03 1.87 -7.65
C LYS A 209 -28.74 1.10 -8.04
N ILE A 210 -27.72 1.13 -7.18
CA ILE A 210 -26.42 0.48 -7.38
C ILE A 210 -26.37 -0.79 -6.55
N SER A 211 -26.27 -1.94 -7.22
CA SER A 211 -26.00 -3.21 -6.53
C SER A 211 -24.56 -3.18 -5.99
N SER A 212 -24.39 -3.44 -4.70
CA SER A 212 -23.11 -3.21 -4.03
C SER A 212 -22.69 -4.38 -3.16
N ASN A 213 -21.44 -4.82 -3.30
CA ASN A 213 -20.74 -5.69 -2.34
C ASN A 213 -19.87 -4.84 -1.44
N ILE A 214 -20.36 -4.56 -0.23
CA ILE A 214 -19.68 -3.73 0.77
C ILE A 214 -19.25 -4.62 1.95
N PHE A 215 -17.95 -4.82 2.09
CA PHE A 215 -17.35 -5.61 3.15
C PHE A 215 -16.71 -4.72 4.22
N GLY A 216 -16.81 -5.15 5.50
CA GLY A 216 -16.32 -4.38 6.65
C GLY A 216 -17.34 -3.38 7.20
N TYR A 217 -18.50 -3.26 6.57
CA TYR A 217 -19.70 -2.59 7.07
C TYR A 217 -20.91 -3.49 6.87
N LYS A 218 -21.64 -3.83 7.92
CA LYS A 218 -22.75 -4.82 7.97
C LYS A 218 -22.35 -6.25 7.59
N LYS A 219 -21.44 -6.44 6.63
CA LYS A 219 -20.80 -7.72 6.31
C LYS A 219 -19.40 -7.75 6.90
N ASN A 220 -18.92 -8.94 7.28
CA ASN A 220 -17.54 -9.10 7.74
C ASN A 220 -16.52 -8.64 6.68
N PRO A 221 -15.35 -8.12 7.10
CA PRO A 221 -14.25 -7.86 6.16
C PRO A 221 -13.85 -9.11 5.40
N VAL A 222 -13.44 -8.93 4.17
CA VAL A 222 -13.04 -10.02 3.26
C VAL A 222 -11.52 -9.96 3.00
N TRP A 223 -10.88 -11.12 2.96
CA TRP A 223 -9.44 -11.29 2.83
C TRP A 223 -9.08 -12.49 1.95
N GLY A 224 -7.83 -12.56 1.52
CA GLY A 224 -7.27 -13.68 0.76
C GLY A 224 -7.94 -13.83 -0.60
N GLN A 225 -8.07 -15.07 -1.07
CA GLN A 225 -8.69 -15.35 -2.36
C GLN A 225 -10.13 -14.85 -2.44
N LYS A 226 -10.89 -14.96 -1.35
CA LYS A 226 -12.27 -14.44 -1.29
C LYS A 226 -12.37 -12.94 -1.59
N PHE A 227 -11.35 -12.14 -1.21
CA PHE A 227 -11.31 -10.73 -1.59
C PHE A 227 -11.26 -10.56 -3.11
N PHE A 228 -10.46 -11.35 -3.80
CA PHE A 228 -10.32 -11.32 -5.26
C PHE A 228 -11.55 -11.88 -5.97
N ASP A 229 -12.17 -12.94 -5.43
CA ASP A 229 -13.40 -13.52 -5.99
C ASP A 229 -14.56 -12.51 -5.93
N GLU A 230 -14.72 -11.84 -4.79
CA GLU A 230 -15.76 -10.81 -4.61
C GLU A 230 -15.48 -9.57 -5.47
N LEU A 231 -14.21 -9.17 -5.58
CA LEU A 231 -13.78 -8.11 -6.47
C LEU A 231 -14.06 -8.47 -7.94
N ASN A 232 -13.80 -9.72 -8.35
CA ASN A 232 -14.03 -10.18 -9.71
C ASN A 232 -15.51 -10.19 -10.10
N ASN A 233 -16.42 -10.22 -9.16
CA ASN A 233 -17.86 -10.14 -9.41
C ASN A 233 -18.38 -8.71 -9.66
N CYS A 234 -17.51 -7.70 -9.58
CA CYS A 234 -17.91 -6.29 -9.65
C CYS A 234 -17.31 -5.58 -10.88
N SER A 235 -18.02 -4.58 -11.40
CA SER A 235 -17.57 -3.77 -12.54
C SER A 235 -16.90 -2.46 -12.12
N MET A 236 -17.31 -1.89 -11.00
CA MET A 236 -16.82 -0.63 -10.44
C MET A 236 -16.26 -0.85 -9.04
N ALA A 237 -15.39 0.02 -8.58
CA ALA A 237 -14.88 -0.01 -7.22
C ALA A 237 -14.72 1.40 -6.62
N LEU A 238 -14.96 1.51 -5.32
CA LEU A 238 -14.74 2.74 -4.58
C LEU A 238 -13.50 2.60 -3.68
N ASN A 239 -12.51 3.45 -3.92
CA ASN A 239 -11.36 3.58 -3.03
C ASN A 239 -11.64 4.65 -1.98
N LEU A 240 -11.95 4.21 -0.77
CA LEU A 240 -12.37 5.05 0.34
C LEU A 240 -11.44 4.86 1.55
N SER A 241 -10.66 5.88 1.89
CA SER A 241 -9.78 5.89 3.06
C SER A 241 -10.43 6.64 4.24
N ARG A 242 -9.93 6.43 5.46
CA ARG A 242 -10.37 7.14 6.67
C ARG A 242 -9.85 8.58 6.69
N GLY A 243 -10.66 9.48 7.23
CA GLY A 243 -10.31 10.89 7.40
C GLY A 243 -10.40 11.69 6.11
N LYS A 244 -10.05 12.97 6.21
CA LYS A 244 -10.02 13.87 5.05
C LYS A 244 -8.95 13.44 4.05
N PRO A 245 -9.20 13.59 2.75
CA PRO A 245 -8.19 13.35 1.73
C PRO A 245 -6.93 14.18 1.94
N ILE A 246 -5.78 13.59 1.58
CA ILE A 246 -4.51 14.30 1.47
C ILE A 246 -3.85 13.91 0.14
N LYS A 247 -3.15 14.84 -0.48
CA LYS A 247 -2.53 14.69 -1.81
C LYS A 247 -1.77 13.37 -1.96
N HIS A 248 -2.05 12.64 -3.03
CA HIS A 248 -1.48 11.35 -3.47
C HIS A 248 -1.68 10.16 -2.52
N TYR A 249 -2.15 10.38 -1.28
CA TYR A 249 -2.41 9.25 -0.39
C TYR A 249 -3.56 8.38 -0.90
N SER A 250 -3.35 7.09 -0.82
CA SER A 250 -4.40 6.10 -1.03
C SER A 250 -4.11 4.86 -0.19
N SER A 251 -5.14 4.16 0.23
CA SER A 251 -4.92 2.81 0.77
C SER A 251 -4.39 1.89 -0.32
N ASP A 252 -3.65 0.86 0.08
CA ASP A 252 -3.08 -0.16 -0.79
C ASP A 252 -4.11 -0.89 -1.70
N ARG A 253 -5.39 -0.86 -1.32
CA ARG A 253 -6.48 -1.39 -2.14
C ARG A 253 -6.53 -0.82 -3.55
N ILE A 254 -6.14 0.45 -3.77
CA ILE A 254 -6.21 1.07 -5.09
C ILE A 254 -5.43 0.26 -6.13
N ALA A 255 -4.29 -0.31 -5.73
CA ALA A 255 -3.49 -1.17 -6.60
C ALA A 255 -4.28 -2.41 -7.03
N SER A 256 -4.94 -3.09 -6.09
CA SER A 256 -5.76 -4.26 -6.43
C SER A 256 -7.03 -3.89 -7.21
N LEU A 257 -7.65 -2.72 -6.95
CA LEU A 257 -8.84 -2.30 -7.69
C LEU A 257 -8.51 -1.99 -9.15
N MET A 258 -7.53 -1.12 -9.38
CA MET A 258 -7.10 -0.73 -10.73
C MET A 258 -6.37 -1.86 -11.45
N GLY A 259 -5.48 -2.57 -10.75
CA GLY A 259 -4.69 -3.67 -11.31
C GLY A 259 -5.56 -4.84 -11.81
N ASN A 260 -6.73 -5.06 -11.21
CA ASN A 260 -7.68 -6.07 -11.64
C ASN A 260 -8.76 -5.55 -12.61
N GLY A 261 -8.66 -4.31 -13.06
CA GLY A 261 -9.46 -3.76 -14.15
C GLY A 261 -10.89 -3.36 -13.78
N LEU A 262 -11.12 -2.91 -12.53
CA LEU A 262 -12.38 -2.27 -12.14
C LEU A 262 -12.35 -0.78 -12.50
N LEU A 263 -13.49 -0.22 -12.90
CA LEU A 263 -13.63 1.23 -12.98
C LEU A 263 -13.55 1.80 -11.57
N THR A 264 -12.43 2.43 -11.24
CA THR A 264 -12.14 2.85 -9.87
C THR A 264 -12.51 4.31 -9.64
N PHE A 265 -13.22 4.56 -8.54
CA PHE A 265 -13.62 5.88 -8.07
C PHE A 265 -12.76 6.30 -6.88
N ILE A 266 -12.26 7.54 -6.91
CA ILE A 266 -11.49 8.14 -5.83
C ILE A 266 -11.89 9.62 -5.64
N HIS A 267 -11.83 10.14 -4.42
CA HIS A 267 -12.12 11.56 -4.17
C HIS A 267 -11.08 12.46 -4.86
N GLU A 268 -11.51 13.57 -5.49
CA GLU A 268 -10.63 14.42 -6.30
C GLU A 268 -9.49 15.07 -5.50
N ASP A 269 -9.67 15.30 -4.19
CA ASP A 269 -8.66 15.89 -3.32
C ASP A 269 -7.45 15.00 -3.07
N TYR A 270 -7.53 13.72 -3.40
CA TYR A 270 -6.33 12.86 -3.45
C TYR A 270 -5.41 13.18 -4.63
N LYS A 271 -5.85 14.01 -5.58
CA LYS A 271 -5.05 14.47 -6.75
C LYS A 271 -4.47 13.32 -7.60
N TYR A 272 -5.21 12.22 -7.71
CA TYR A 272 -4.82 11.12 -8.60
C TYR A 272 -4.91 11.50 -10.09
N SER A 273 -5.55 12.65 -10.40
CA SER A 273 -5.47 13.32 -11.71
C SER A 273 -4.04 13.70 -12.12
N ASP A 274 -3.09 13.77 -11.18
CA ASP A 274 -1.68 13.99 -11.48
C ASP A 274 -1.04 12.76 -12.16
N PHE A 275 -1.65 11.59 -12.04
CA PHE A 275 -1.17 10.31 -12.60
C PHE A 275 -2.07 9.75 -13.70
N PHE A 276 -3.39 10.00 -13.63
CA PHE A 276 -4.40 9.41 -14.50
C PHE A 276 -5.30 10.47 -15.11
N ASN A 277 -5.61 10.31 -16.40
CA ASN A 277 -6.56 11.17 -17.11
C ASN A 277 -8.03 10.78 -16.77
N LEU A 278 -8.98 11.63 -17.18
CA LEU A 278 -10.41 11.39 -16.95
C LEU A 278 -10.96 10.15 -17.66
N ASP A 279 -10.25 9.63 -18.64
CA ASP A 279 -10.58 8.40 -19.36
C ASP A 279 -9.80 7.16 -18.87
N GLU A 280 -9.18 7.27 -17.68
CA GLU A 280 -8.41 6.22 -17.03
C GLU A 280 -8.83 5.99 -15.58
N LEU A 281 -9.38 7.01 -14.92
CA LEU A 281 -9.83 6.98 -13.53
C LEU A 281 -11.01 7.94 -13.35
N VAL A 282 -11.93 7.62 -12.46
CA VAL A 282 -13.07 8.49 -12.15
C VAL A 282 -12.87 9.16 -10.80
N THR A 283 -12.76 10.47 -10.79
CA THR A 283 -12.77 11.25 -9.55
C THR A 283 -14.19 11.68 -9.17
N PHE A 284 -14.43 11.98 -7.90
CA PHE A 284 -15.68 12.55 -7.41
C PHE A 284 -15.43 13.58 -6.31
N LYS A 285 -16.33 14.60 -6.21
CA LYS A 285 -16.23 15.70 -5.26
C LYS A 285 -16.95 15.46 -3.94
N ASN A 286 -18.10 14.81 -4.03
CA ASN A 286 -18.98 14.54 -2.90
C ASN A 286 -19.91 13.36 -3.23
N ILE A 287 -20.76 12.98 -2.25
CA ILE A 287 -21.65 11.83 -2.41
C ILE A 287 -22.69 11.99 -3.54
N ASN A 288 -23.16 13.20 -3.79
CA ASN A 288 -24.14 13.44 -4.87
C ASN A 288 -23.48 13.26 -6.25
N ASP A 289 -22.26 13.78 -6.43
CA ASP A 289 -21.45 13.57 -7.63
C ASP A 289 -21.11 12.10 -7.83
N LEU A 290 -20.67 11.42 -6.76
CA LEU A 290 -20.42 9.97 -6.79
C LEU A 290 -21.64 9.19 -7.26
N ASN A 291 -22.82 9.45 -6.67
CA ASN A 291 -24.05 8.75 -7.03
C ASN A 291 -24.48 9.00 -8.49
N LYS A 292 -24.36 10.26 -8.96
CA LYS A 292 -24.63 10.59 -10.36
C LYS A 292 -23.72 9.78 -11.30
N LYS A 293 -22.43 9.74 -11.02
CA LYS A 293 -21.43 9.01 -11.81
C LYS A 293 -21.62 7.49 -11.75
N LEU A 294 -21.89 6.92 -10.59
CA LEU A 294 -22.19 5.48 -10.46
C LEU A 294 -23.40 5.07 -11.30
N VAL A 295 -24.51 5.84 -11.24
CA VAL A 295 -25.72 5.57 -12.03
C VAL A 295 -25.45 5.76 -13.52
N PHE A 296 -24.67 6.77 -13.90
CA PHE A 296 -24.28 7.00 -15.29
C PHE A 296 -23.49 5.81 -15.86
N PHE A 297 -22.45 5.34 -15.17
CA PHE A 297 -21.62 4.24 -15.64
C PHE A 297 -22.35 2.88 -15.62
N LYS A 298 -23.25 2.67 -14.67
CA LYS A 298 -24.12 1.49 -14.67
C LYS A 298 -24.92 1.38 -15.98
N LYS A 299 -25.42 2.52 -16.51
CA LYS A 299 -26.17 2.58 -17.78
C LYS A 299 -25.26 2.53 -19.01
N ASN A 300 -24.01 2.99 -18.89
CA ASN A 300 -23.06 3.12 -20.01
C ASN A 300 -21.92 2.10 -19.91
N LYS A 301 -22.25 0.81 -19.95
CA LYS A 301 -21.31 -0.30 -19.75
C LYS A 301 -20.12 -0.31 -20.72
N THR A 302 -20.34 0.09 -21.97
CA THR A 302 -19.26 0.17 -22.98
C THR A 302 -18.21 1.22 -22.58
N LEU A 303 -18.66 2.39 -22.17
CA LEU A 303 -17.75 3.45 -21.69
C LEU A 303 -17.05 3.05 -20.39
N LEU A 304 -17.80 2.42 -19.46
CA LEU A 304 -17.23 1.87 -18.23
C LEU A 304 -16.05 0.95 -18.54
N LYS A 305 -16.26 -0.06 -19.40
CA LYS A 305 -15.22 -1.03 -19.77
C LYS A 305 -14.02 -0.36 -20.43
N LYS A 306 -14.27 0.61 -21.31
CA LYS A 306 -13.21 1.37 -22.01
C LYS A 306 -12.31 2.11 -21.01
N ILE A 307 -12.89 2.84 -20.06
CA ILE A 307 -12.14 3.60 -19.03
C ILE A 307 -11.42 2.65 -18.08
N ALA A 308 -12.10 1.60 -17.61
CA ALA A 308 -11.51 0.60 -16.73
C ALA A 308 -10.31 -0.11 -17.38
N LYS A 309 -10.39 -0.43 -18.68
CA LYS A 309 -9.27 -1.00 -19.44
C LYS A 309 -8.09 -0.04 -19.48
N LYS A 310 -8.29 1.21 -19.91
CA LYS A 310 -7.23 2.20 -20.00
C LYS A 310 -6.56 2.45 -18.62
N GLY A 311 -7.38 2.59 -17.57
CA GLY A 311 -6.87 2.76 -16.21
C GLY A 311 -6.04 1.57 -15.73
N CYS A 312 -6.50 0.35 -16.00
CA CYS A 312 -5.77 -0.88 -15.66
C CYS A 312 -4.43 -0.95 -16.40
N GLU A 313 -4.43 -0.77 -17.72
CA GLU A 313 -3.22 -0.82 -18.55
C GLU A 313 -2.19 0.24 -18.12
N LYS A 314 -2.65 1.47 -17.88
CA LYS A 314 -1.77 2.53 -17.38
C LYS A 314 -1.24 2.24 -15.99
N ALA A 315 -2.10 1.78 -15.09
CA ALA A 315 -1.71 1.47 -13.72
C ALA A 315 -0.66 0.34 -13.68
N HIS A 316 -0.81 -0.72 -14.47
CA HIS A 316 0.23 -1.74 -14.66
C HIS A 316 1.52 -1.18 -15.27
N LYS A 317 1.44 -0.15 -16.11
CA LYS A 317 2.60 0.48 -16.73
C LYS A 317 3.36 1.38 -15.76
N ILE A 318 2.65 2.21 -14.97
CA ILE A 318 3.29 3.25 -14.15
C ILE A 318 3.45 2.86 -12.68
N PHE A 319 2.56 2.04 -12.11
CA PHE A 319 2.60 1.60 -10.71
C PHE A 319 3.03 0.14 -10.56
N ASN A 320 3.73 -0.39 -11.55
CA ASN A 320 4.28 -1.75 -11.55
C ASN A 320 5.28 -1.94 -10.41
N ASN A 321 5.22 -3.09 -9.75
CA ASN A 321 6.09 -3.43 -8.63
C ASN A 321 7.58 -3.42 -8.97
N GLN A 322 7.98 -3.81 -10.20
CA GLN A 322 9.37 -3.76 -10.65
C GLN A 322 9.88 -2.31 -10.78
N ILE A 323 9.04 -1.42 -11.34
CA ILE A 323 9.41 0.00 -11.50
C ILE A 323 9.56 0.68 -10.14
N ILE A 324 8.65 0.39 -9.20
CA ILE A 324 8.73 0.94 -7.84
C ILE A 324 9.95 0.37 -7.10
N ALA A 325 10.21 -0.92 -7.24
CA ALA A 325 11.39 -1.56 -6.66
C ALA A 325 12.70 -0.97 -7.23
N ASP A 326 12.76 -0.73 -8.54
CA ASP A 326 13.91 -0.05 -9.19
C ASP A 326 14.12 1.36 -8.62
N PHE A 327 13.04 2.14 -8.48
CA PHE A 327 13.09 3.48 -7.89
C PHE A 327 13.64 3.45 -6.46
N ILE A 328 13.12 2.55 -5.60
CA ILE A 328 13.57 2.38 -4.21
C ILE A 328 15.07 2.09 -4.16
N VAL A 329 15.54 1.14 -4.96
CA VAL A 329 16.96 0.76 -4.99
C VAL A 329 17.83 1.91 -5.48
N ARG A 330 17.46 2.57 -6.58
CA ARG A 330 18.26 3.68 -7.13
C ARG A 330 18.37 4.86 -6.18
N LYS A 331 17.26 5.28 -5.56
CA LYS A 331 17.30 6.36 -4.54
C LYS A 331 18.15 5.96 -3.33
N THR A 332 17.99 4.74 -2.82
CA THR A 332 18.76 4.26 -1.67
C THR A 332 20.26 4.19 -1.95
N MET A 333 20.64 3.73 -3.14
CA MET A 333 22.04 3.57 -3.56
C MET A 333 22.61 4.80 -4.27
N GLN A 334 21.85 5.90 -4.36
CA GLN A 334 22.24 7.16 -5.01
C GLN A 334 22.68 6.96 -6.47
N ILE A 335 21.99 6.08 -7.19
CA ILE A 335 22.25 5.81 -8.61
C ILE A 335 21.45 6.79 -9.46
N LYS A 336 22.09 7.43 -10.43
CA LYS A 336 21.42 8.31 -11.39
C LYS A 336 20.31 7.61 -12.14
N PHE A 337 19.23 8.32 -12.41
CA PHE A 337 18.10 7.81 -13.17
C PHE A 337 18.36 7.93 -14.67
N ASN A 338 18.11 6.81 -15.38
CA ASN A 338 18.03 6.83 -16.84
C ASN A 338 16.55 6.76 -17.30
N ASN A 339 15.63 6.48 -16.37
CA ASN A 339 14.21 6.31 -16.63
C ASN A 339 13.41 7.43 -15.97
N LYS A 340 12.36 7.90 -16.65
CA LYS A 340 11.36 8.77 -16.03
C LYS A 340 10.37 7.92 -15.23
N TYR A 341 10.22 8.22 -13.95
CA TYR A 341 9.13 7.69 -13.13
C TYR A 341 7.98 8.69 -13.18
N SER A 342 6.80 8.23 -13.51
CA SER A 342 5.63 9.12 -13.71
C SER A 342 5.21 9.92 -12.47
N TRP A 343 5.69 9.52 -11.32
CA TRP A 343 5.41 10.19 -10.03
C TRP A 343 6.59 10.98 -9.47
N PHE A 344 7.70 11.04 -10.19
CA PHE A 344 8.91 11.69 -9.73
C PHE A 344 9.54 12.49 -10.86
N ASN A 345 9.71 13.79 -10.64
CA ASN A 345 10.52 14.68 -11.47
C ASN A 345 11.79 15.00 -10.69
N ASP A 346 12.96 14.81 -11.31
CA ASP A 346 14.26 15.19 -10.73
C ASP A 346 14.37 16.70 -10.58
#